data_f609ac8026e21852329494cfea7722e5
#
_entry.id   f609ac8026e21852329494cfea7722e5
#
_cell.length_a   1.000
_cell.length_b   1.000
_cell.length_c   1.000
_cell.angle_alpha   90.00
_cell.angle_beta   90.00
_cell.angle_gamma   90.00
#
_symmetry.space_group_name_H-M   'P 1'
#
loop_
_entity.id
_entity.type
_entity.pdbx_description
1 polymer ?
#
loop_
_entity_poly.entity_id
_entity_poly.type
_entity_poly.pdbx_seq_one_letter_code
_entity_poly.pdbx_strand_id
1 'polypeptide(L)'
;MSWTDEEIIEKIQDKETINYGFNLLMDKYQEKVYWVIRRMVIAHYAADDIAQEVFVKVWKNIGSFKGNSKLYTWIYRIATNEALNYLRKKKRRFFLPIGDVEHELSSTLDADNFYSGDEIQMKLQKSLLKLPEKQRMVFNMKYFEEMKFKDIAEVMDVSVGSLKAQYHHAVKKIEKFIQED
;
A
#
# COMPACT_ATOMS: atom_id res chain seq x y z
N MET A 1 -10.86 20.66 12.24
CA MET A 1 -10.07 19.99 13.29
C MET A 1 -9.77 18.57 12.82
N SER A 2 -8.52 18.13 12.89
CA SER A 2 -8.15 16.75 12.52
C SER A 2 -8.13 15.91 13.80
N TRP A 3 -8.94 14.85 13.85
CA TRP A 3 -9.00 13.92 14.97
C TRP A 3 -7.67 13.14 15.09
N THR A 4 -7.18 12.98 16.32
CA THR A 4 -6.01 12.13 16.60
C THR A 4 -6.40 10.65 16.53
N ASP A 5 -5.41 9.75 16.41
CA ASP A 5 -5.68 8.30 16.39
C ASP A 5 -6.24 7.81 17.73
N GLU A 6 -5.76 8.41 18.83
CA GLU A 6 -6.22 8.12 20.18
C GLU A 6 -7.70 8.46 20.36
N GLU A 7 -8.11 9.65 19.92
CA GLU A 7 -9.52 10.09 19.98
C GLU A 7 -10.43 9.19 19.12
N ILE A 8 -9.98 8.79 17.94
CA ILE A 8 -10.70 7.86 17.06
C ILE A 8 -10.86 6.49 17.74
N ILE A 9 -9.79 5.96 18.33
CA ILE A 9 -9.81 4.67 19.04
C ILE A 9 -10.77 4.73 20.23
N GLU A 10 -10.75 5.81 21.02
CA GLU A 10 -11.67 6.00 22.14
C GLU A 10 -13.14 5.93 21.68
N LYS A 11 -13.47 6.63 20.58
CA LYS A 11 -14.83 6.56 20.01
C LYS A 11 -15.22 5.18 19.50
N ILE A 12 -14.27 4.41 18.99
CA ILE A 12 -14.51 3.05 18.51
C ILE A 12 -14.70 2.05 19.67
N GLN A 13 -14.05 2.28 20.79
CA GLN A 13 -14.17 1.40 21.98
C GLN A 13 -15.49 1.57 22.73
N ASP A 14 -16.16 2.71 22.56
CA ASP A 14 -17.46 2.97 23.13
C ASP A 14 -18.57 2.47 22.20
N LYS A 15 -19.44 1.58 22.73
CA LYS A 15 -20.55 0.96 21.99
C LYS A 15 -21.56 1.97 21.42
N GLU A 16 -21.73 3.10 22.07
CA GLU A 16 -22.68 4.15 21.63
C GLU A 16 -22.08 4.97 20.47
N THR A 17 -20.76 5.11 20.40
CA THR A 17 -20.07 5.95 19.42
C THR A 17 -19.24 5.17 18.39
N ILE A 18 -19.25 3.82 18.42
CA ILE A 18 -18.43 2.98 17.52
C ILE A 18 -18.62 3.31 16.05
N ASN A 19 -19.86 3.52 15.58
CA ASN A 19 -20.14 3.86 14.18
C ASN A 19 -19.56 5.23 13.82
N TYR A 20 -19.68 6.19 14.72
CA TYR A 20 -19.12 7.53 14.53
C TYR A 20 -17.58 7.47 14.50
N GLY A 21 -16.97 6.78 15.45
CA GLY A 21 -15.52 6.58 15.49
C GLY A 21 -14.99 5.90 14.22
N PHE A 22 -15.73 4.91 13.69
CA PHE A 22 -15.35 4.26 12.45
C PHE A 22 -15.47 5.17 11.22
N ASN A 23 -16.48 6.02 11.15
CA ASN A 23 -16.58 7.04 10.10
C ASN A 23 -15.39 8.00 10.14
N LEU A 24 -14.97 8.46 11.32
CA LEU A 24 -13.76 9.28 11.47
C LEU A 24 -12.50 8.55 10.99
N LEU A 25 -12.39 7.24 11.26
CA LEU A 25 -11.30 6.41 10.77
C LEU A 25 -11.32 6.33 9.24
N MET A 26 -12.49 6.09 8.65
CA MET A 26 -12.68 6.08 7.20
C MET A 26 -12.27 7.40 6.58
N ASP A 27 -12.77 8.53 7.07
CA ASP A 27 -12.47 9.88 6.57
C ASP A 27 -10.95 10.16 6.61
N LYS A 28 -10.27 9.68 7.63
CA LYS A 28 -8.83 9.90 7.82
C LYS A 28 -7.96 9.01 6.93
N TYR A 29 -8.37 7.76 6.66
CA TYR A 29 -7.50 6.73 6.10
C TYR A 29 -7.92 6.18 4.74
N GLN A 30 -9.18 6.35 4.28
CA GLN A 30 -9.67 5.72 3.04
C GLN A 30 -8.82 6.09 1.82
N GLU A 31 -8.51 7.36 1.63
CA GLU A 31 -7.71 7.83 0.50
C GLU A 31 -6.28 7.28 0.57
N LYS A 32 -5.66 7.32 1.75
CA LYS A 32 -4.29 6.82 1.95
C LYS A 32 -4.21 5.32 1.69
N VAL A 33 -5.15 4.55 2.22
CA VAL A 33 -5.25 3.10 2.00
C VAL A 33 -5.45 2.80 0.52
N TYR A 34 -6.36 3.51 -0.15
CA TYR A 34 -6.55 3.39 -1.59
C TYR A 34 -5.23 3.59 -2.35
N TRP A 35 -4.49 4.65 -2.09
CA TRP A 35 -3.24 4.93 -2.80
C TRP A 35 -2.13 3.92 -2.51
N VAL A 36 -2.03 3.42 -1.28
CA VAL A 36 -1.09 2.32 -0.94
C VAL A 36 -1.38 1.09 -1.80
N ILE A 37 -2.65 0.70 -1.90
CA ILE A 37 -3.08 -0.45 -2.69
C ILE A 37 -2.90 -0.15 -4.19
N ARG A 38 -3.33 1.02 -4.65
CA ARG A 38 -3.31 1.45 -6.05
C ARG A 38 -1.91 1.37 -6.66
N ARG A 39 -0.89 1.82 -5.92
CA ARG A 39 0.53 1.72 -6.34
C ARG A 39 1.07 0.30 -6.39
N MET A 40 0.40 -0.65 -5.74
CA MET A 40 0.79 -2.06 -5.80
C MET A 40 0.11 -2.81 -6.93
N VAL A 41 -1.20 -2.60 -7.13
CA VAL A 41 -2.01 -3.37 -8.07
C VAL A 41 -2.24 -2.68 -9.42
N ILE A 42 -1.96 -1.38 -9.51
CA ILE A 42 -2.07 -0.49 -10.67
C ILE A 42 -3.53 -0.31 -11.16
N ALA A 43 -4.32 -1.35 -11.30
CA ALA A 43 -5.69 -1.28 -11.79
C ALA A 43 -6.62 -0.57 -10.78
N HIS A 44 -7.30 0.51 -11.24
CA HIS A 44 -8.21 1.32 -10.41
C HIS A 44 -9.30 0.48 -9.74
N TYR A 45 -10.06 -0.29 -10.54
CA TYR A 45 -11.15 -1.13 -10.01
C TYR A 45 -10.66 -2.16 -8.98
N ALA A 46 -9.49 -2.77 -9.22
CA ALA A 46 -8.92 -3.70 -8.27
C ALA A 46 -8.50 -3.00 -6.96
N ALA A 47 -8.00 -1.78 -7.04
CA ALA A 47 -7.63 -1.00 -5.86
C ALA A 47 -8.86 -0.63 -5.03
N ASP A 48 -9.96 -0.24 -5.66
CA ASP A 48 -11.22 0.06 -5.00
C ASP A 48 -11.80 -1.16 -4.28
N ASP A 49 -11.89 -2.31 -4.98
CA ASP A 49 -12.40 -3.55 -4.41
C ASP A 49 -11.56 -3.99 -3.19
N ILE A 50 -10.23 -3.95 -3.33
CA ILE A 50 -9.33 -4.32 -2.23
C ILE A 50 -9.45 -3.33 -1.06
N ALA A 51 -9.57 -2.03 -1.33
CA ALA A 51 -9.74 -1.02 -0.28
C ALA A 51 -11.02 -1.26 0.53
N GLN A 52 -12.12 -1.60 -0.14
CA GLN A 52 -13.38 -1.98 0.54
C GLN A 52 -13.19 -3.23 1.41
N GLU A 53 -12.54 -4.30 0.88
CA GLU A 53 -12.24 -5.50 1.67
C GLU A 53 -11.37 -5.18 2.89
N VAL A 54 -10.39 -4.28 2.76
CA VAL A 54 -9.54 -3.83 3.87
C VAL A 54 -10.39 -3.20 4.97
N PHE A 55 -11.28 -2.25 4.64
CA PHE A 55 -12.10 -1.59 5.66
C PHE A 55 -13.13 -2.51 6.29
N VAL A 56 -13.66 -3.49 5.57
CA VAL A 56 -14.46 -4.58 6.17
C VAL A 56 -13.64 -5.37 7.19
N LYS A 57 -12.38 -5.67 6.90
CA LYS A 57 -11.47 -6.36 7.84
C LYS A 57 -11.10 -5.47 9.02
N VAL A 58 -10.84 -4.18 8.78
CA VAL A 58 -10.60 -3.20 9.83
C VAL A 58 -11.80 -3.16 10.77
N TRP A 59 -13.02 -3.01 10.25
CA TRP A 59 -14.25 -3.01 11.05
C TRP A 59 -14.38 -4.26 11.93
N LYS A 60 -14.18 -5.43 11.36
CA LYS A 60 -14.31 -6.71 12.10
C LYS A 60 -13.26 -6.88 13.19
N ASN A 61 -12.08 -6.26 13.04
CA ASN A 61 -10.95 -6.52 13.92
C ASN A 61 -10.56 -5.33 14.81
N ILE A 62 -11.13 -4.14 14.58
CA ILE A 62 -10.73 -2.93 15.31
C ILE A 62 -10.96 -3.05 16.82
N GLY A 63 -12.00 -3.77 17.24
CA GLY A 63 -12.26 -4.05 18.65
C GLY A 63 -11.16 -4.86 19.35
N SER A 64 -10.31 -5.57 18.59
CA SER A 64 -9.15 -6.32 19.11
C SER A 64 -7.84 -5.53 19.01
N PHE A 65 -7.85 -4.31 18.50
CA PHE A 65 -6.68 -3.46 18.42
C PHE A 65 -6.20 -3.04 19.80
N LYS A 66 -5.00 -3.51 20.19
CA LYS A 66 -4.45 -3.33 21.55
C LYS A 66 -3.53 -2.11 21.67
N GLY A 67 -3.36 -1.30 20.61
CA GLY A 67 -2.43 -0.16 20.65
C GLY A 67 -0.94 -0.52 20.67
N ASN A 68 -0.58 -1.79 20.38
CA ASN A 68 0.82 -2.24 20.33
C ASN A 68 1.61 -1.63 19.16
N SER A 69 0.92 -1.08 18.18
CA SER A 69 1.46 -0.31 17.06
C SER A 69 0.62 0.94 16.85
N LYS A 70 1.08 1.86 15.99
CA LYS A 70 0.24 2.98 15.57
C LYS A 70 -0.93 2.49 14.74
N LEU A 71 -2.07 3.18 14.81
CA LEU A 71 -3.30 2.79 14.09
C LEU A 71 -3.04 2.66 12.58
N TYR A 72 -2.38 3.64 11.96
CA TYR A 72 -2.06 3.59 10.54
C TYR A 72 -1.14 2.40 10.17
N THR A 73 -0.18 2.06 11.01
CA THR A 73 0.72 0.92 10.79
C THR A 73 -0.07 -0.39 10.75
N TRP A 74 -1.03 -0.54 11.66
CA TRP A 74 -1.92 -1.70 11.72
C TRP A 74 -2.83 -1.79 10.48
N ILE A 75 -3.45 -0.65 10.08
CA ILE A 75 -4.30 -0.59 8.88
C ILE A 75 -3.47 -0.90 7.62
N TYR A 76 -2.27 -0.33 7.50
CA TYR A 76 -1.39 -0.55 6.33
C TYR A 76 -0.89 -1.98 6.22
N ARG A 77 -0.69 -2.67 7.35
CA ARG A 77 -0.40 -4.12 7.34
C ARG A 77 -1.55 -4.90 6.71
N ILE A 78 -2.80 -4.58 7.05
CA ILE A 78 -3.97 -5.23 6.46
C ILE A 78 -4.01 -4.91 4.95
N ALA A 79 -3.90 -3.65 4.56
CA ALA A 79 -3.96 -3.20 3.18
C ALA A 79 -2.87 -3.86 2.30
N THR A 80 -1.64 -3.88 2.79
CA THR A 80 -0.51 -4.49 2.09
C THR A 80 -0.69 -5.99 1.91
N ASN A 81 -1.16 -6.68 2.94
CA ASN A 81 -1.41 -8.12 2.85
C ASN A 81 -2.52 -8.45 1.84
N GLU A 82 -3.60 -7.66 1.79
CA GLU A 82 -4.67 -7.88 0.81
C GLU A 82 -4.19 -7.61 -0.62
N ALA A 83 -3.44 -6.54 -0.84
CA ALA A 83 -2.85 -6.26 -2.15
C ALA A 83 -1.91 -7.38 -2.62
N LEU A 84 -1.05 -7.89 -1.72
CA LEU A 84 -0.17 -9.03 -2.00
C LEU A 84 -0.95 -10.31 -2.29
N ASN A 85 -2.00 -10.58 -1.52
CA ASN A 85 -2.86 -11.76 -1.75
C ASN A 85 -3.54 -11.68 -3.11
N TYR A 86 -4.03 -10.50 -3.51
CA TYR A 86 -4.58 -10.26 -4.83
C TYR A 86 -3.55 -10.56 -5.93
N LEU A 87 -2.35 -9.99 -5.85
CA LEU A 87 -1.28 -10.21 -6.82
C LEU A 87 -0.88 -11.70 -6.93
N ARG A 88 -0.79 -12.41 -5.79
CA ARG A 88 -0.50 -13.84 -5.76
C ARG A 88 -1.62 -14.68 -6.37
N LYS A 89 -2.89 -14.33 -6.12
CA LYS A 89 -4.05 -14.99 -6.75
C LYS A 89 -4.04 -14.76 -8.26
N LYS A 90 -3.76 -13.53 -8.69
CA LYS A 90 -3.64 -13.17 -10.10
C LYS A 90 -2.55 -13.99 -10.80
N LYS A 91 -1.34 -14.07 -10.24
CA LYS A 91 -0.26 -14.92 -10.75
C LYS A 91 -0.67 -16.38 -10.92
N ARG A 92 -1.35 -16.95 -9.92
CA ARG A 92 -1.80 -18.36 -9.96
C ARG A 92 -2.90 -18.61 -10.97
N ARG A 93 -3.88 -17.70 -11.09
CA ARG A 93 -5.05 -17.88 -11.96
C ARG A 93 -4.68 -17.93 -13.43
N PHE A 94 -3.68 -17.17 -13.85
CA PHE A 94 -3.29 -17.06 -15.24
C PHE A 94 -2.09 -17.93 -15.61
N PHE A 95 -1.52 -18.74 -14.69
CA PHE A 95 -0.28 -19.51 -14.92
C PHE A 95 0.84 -18.67 -15.52
N LEU A 96 0.85 -17.36 -15.24
CA LEU A 96 1.75 -16.41 -15.88
C LEU A 96 3.17 -16.58 -15.34
N PRO A 97 4.19 -16.65 -16.19
CA PRO A 97 5.57 -16.39 -15.81
C PRO A 97 5.69 -15.03 -15.13
N ILE A 98 6.71 -14.85 -14.31
CA ILE A 98 6.90 -13.59 -13.52
C ILE A 98 6.89 -12.33 -14.41
N GLY A 99 7.43 -12.43 -15.64
CA GLY A 99 7.48 -11.33 -16.61
C GLY A 99 6.11 -10.88 -17.16
N ASP A 100 5.14 -11.78 -17.25
CA ASP A 100 3.83 -11.48 -17.87
C ASP A 100 2.93 -10.62 -16.97
N VAL A 101 3.05 -10.78 -15.63
CA VAL A 101 2.33 -9.92 -14.67
C VAL A 101 2.87 -8.49 -14.73
N GLU A 102 4.19 -8.34 -14.86
CA GLU A 102 4.85 -7.03 -15.02
C GLU A 102 4.37 -6.35 -16.31
N HIS A 103 4.33 -7.09 -17.42
CA HIS A 103 3.87 -6.60 -18.71
C HIS A 103 2.38 -6.16 -18.65
N GLU A 104 1.53 -6.96 -18.02
CA GLU A 104 0.11 -6.62 -17.85
C GLU A 104 -0.08 -5.38 -16.97
N LEU A 105 0.68 -5.26 -15.88
CA LEU A 105 0.65 -4.07 -15.04
C LEU A 105 1.18 -2.83 -15.78
N SER A 106 2.22 -2.98 -16.60
CA SER A 106 2.74 -1.89 -17.43
C SER A 106 1.73 -1.44 -18.49
N SER A 107 1.07 -2.37 -19.17
CA SER A 107 0.01 -2.08 -20.14
C SER A 107 -1.21 -1.40 -19.48
N THR A 108 -1.57 -1.82 -18.27
CA THR A 108 -2.62 -1.16 -17.47
C THR A 108 -2.21 0.26 -17.07
N LEU A 109 -0.94 0.47 -16.73
CA LEU A 109 -0.39 1.77 -16.39
C LEU A 109 -0.40 2.72 -17.61
N ASP A 110 -0.03 2.23 -18.80
CA ASP A 110 -0.05 3.03 -20.04
C ASP A 110 -1.46 3.51 -20.43
N ALA A 111 -2.48 2.72 -20.09
CA ALA A 111 -3.88 3.07 -20.32
C ALA A 111 -4.48 3.96 -19.21
N ASP A 112 -3.73 4.28 -18.17
CA ASP A 112 -4.23 4.98 -17.00
C ASP A 112 -4.14 6.50 -17.16
N ASN A 113 -5.29 7.15 -17.27
CA ASN A 113 -5.40 8.60 -17.44
C ASN A 113 -4.78 9.41 -16.28
N PHE A 114 -4.65 8.83 -15.10
CA PHE A 114 -4.05 9.52 -13.95
C PHE A 114 -2.55 9.76 -14.14
N TYR A 115 -1.85 8.82 -14.78
CA TYR A 115 -0.42 8.92 -15.02
C TYR A 115 -0.06 9.49 -16.40
N SER A 116 -0.99 9.53 -17.34
CA SER A 116 -0.76 9.86 -18.75
C SER A 116 -0.30 11.32 -19.01
N GLY A 117 -0.42 12.21 -18.03
CA GLY A 117 -0.08 13.63 -18.16
C GLY A 117 1.34 14.00 -17.68
N ASP A 118 2.07 13.09 -17.04
CA ASP A 118 3.39 13.34 -16.45
C ASP A 118 4.38 12.24 -16.85
N GLU A 119 5.24 12.56 -17.81
CA GLU A 119 6.26 11.62 -18.33
C GLU A 119 7.22 11.15 -17.25
N ILE A 120 7.58 12.02 -16.29
CA ILE A 120 8.50 11.68 -15.20
C ILE A 120 7.83 10.71 -14.23
N GLN A 121 6.58 10.97 -13.88
CA GLN A 121 5.80 10.03 -13.04
C GLN A 121 5.59 8.70 -13.74
N MET A 122 5.29 8.70 -15.03
CA MET A 122 5.13 7.47 -15.81
C MET A 122 6.44 6.67 -15.84
N LYS A 123 7.59 7.29 -16.10
CA LYS A 123 8.89 6.62 -16.05
C LYS A 123 9.19 6.03 -14.66
N LEU A 124 8.90 6.78 -13.61
CA LEU A 124 9.08 6.31 -12.24
C LEU A 124 8.19 5.06 -11.97
N GLN A 125 6.90 5.11 -12.34
CA GLN A 125 5.99 3.98 -12.14
C GLN A 125 6.44 2.74 -12.92
N LYS A 126 6.86 2.89 -14.18
CA LYS A 126 7.43 1.79 -14.97
C LYS A 126 8.69 1.20 -14.33
N SER A 127 9.56 2.04 -13.80
CA SER A 127 10.75 1.59 -13.07
C SER A 127 10.40 0.80 -11.81
N LEU A 128 9.35 1.25 -11.09
CA LEU A 128 8.85 0.55 -9.90
C LEU A 128 8.29 -0.84 -10.23
N LEU A 129 7.61 -0.99 -11.37
CA LEU A 129 7.09 -2.31 -11.79
C LEU A 129 8.20 -3.33 -12.06
N LYS A 130 9.39 -2.89 -12.51
CA LYS A 130 10.57 -3.74 -12.72
C LYS A 130 11.27 -4.16 -11.41
N LEU A 131 10.89 -3.59 -10.26
CA LEU A 131 11.45 -3.98 -8.98
C LEU A 131 10.84 -5.28 -8.45
N PRO A 132 11.63 -6.11 -7.74
CA PRO A 132 11.08 -7.18 -6.92
C PRO A 132 10.03 -6.63 -5.96
N GLU A 133 8.95 -7.37 -5.75
CA GLU A 133 7.77 -6.98 -4.99
C GLU A 133 8.11 -6.34 -3.63
N LYS A 134 9.01 -6.95 -2.85
CA LYS A 134 9.45 -6.42 -1.55
C LYS A 134 10.16 -5.06 -1.67
N GLN A 135 11.00 -4.88 -2.69
CA GLN A 135 11.69 -3.61 -2.92
C GLN A 135 10.71 -2.52 -3.31
N ARG A 136 9.75 -2.82 -4.18
CA ARG A 136 8.68 -1.90 -4.58
C ARG A 136 7.82 -1.48 -3.39
N MET A 137 7.44 -2.43 -2.52
CA MET A 137 6.68 -2.12 -1.30
C MET A 137 7.43 -1.16 -0.36
N VAL A 138 8.69 -1.46 -0.06
CA VAL A 138 9.51 -0.59 0.81
C VAL A 138 9.65 0.79 0.20
N PHE A 139 9.89 0.86 -1.11
CA PHE A 139 10.00 2.15 -1.81
C PHE A 139 8.70 2.95 -1.71
N ASN A 140 7.56 2.34 -2.02
CA ASN A 140 6.25 3.00 -1.96
C ASN A 140 5.96 3.55 -0.56
N MET A 141 6.14 2.75 0.48
CA MET A 141 5.90 3.17 1.86
C MET A 141 6.87 4.28 2.32
N LYS A 142 8.13 4.21 1.88
CA LYS A 142 9.13 5.20 2.30
C LYS A 142 9.02 6.51 1.54
N TYR A 143 8.81 6.44 0.22
CA TYR A 143 8.83 7.60 -0.66
C TYR A 143 7.48 8.32 -0.73
N PHE A 144 6.39 7.58 -0.98
CA PHE A 144 5.08 8.22 -1.16
C PHE A 144 4.32 8.42 0.15
N GLU A 145 4.48 7.50 1.12
CA GLU A 145 3.79 7.58 2.41
C GLU A 145 4.68 8.19 3.51
N GLU A 146 5.93 8.52 3.20
CA GLU A 146 6.91 9.13 4.12
C GLU A 146 7.09 8.37 5.46
N MET A 147 6.76 7.07 5.46
CA MET A 147 6.82 6.26 6.68
C MET A 147 8.24 6.14 7.22
N LYS A 148 8.35 6.06 8.55
CA LYS A 148 9.64 5.73 9.20
C LYS A 148 9.98 4.26 8.99
N PHE A 149 11.26 3.94 8.80
CA PHE A 149 11.69 2.54 8.62
C PHE A 149 11.24 1.61 9.76
N LYS A 150 11.11 2.12 10.97
CA LYS A 150 10.57 1.37 12.11
C LYS A 150 9.11 0.94 11.85
N ASP A 151 8.28 1.86 11.38
CA ASP A 151 6.86 1.60 11.11
C ASP A 151 6.71 0.64 9.90
N ILE A 152 7.55 0.80 8.86
CA ILE A 152 7.60 -0.14 7.71
C ILE A 152 8.03 -1.54 8.17
N ALA A 153 8.98 -1.65 9.10
CA ALA A 153 9.43 -2.91 9.69
C ALA A 153 8.26 -3.66 10.36
N GLU A 154 7.41 -2.93 11.07
CA GLU A 154 6.20 -3.48 11.69
C GLU A 154 5.16 -3.91 10.64
N VAL A 155 4.97 -3.13 9.55
CA VAL A 155 4.04 -3.50 8.46
C VAL A 155 4.48 -4.77 7.75
N MET A 156 5.78 -4.89 7.44
CA MET A 156 6.32 -5.96 6.60
C MET A 156 6.83 -7.17 7.38
N ASP A 157 6.86 -7.08 8.71
CA ASP A 157 7.41 -8.10 9.62
C ASP A 157 8.86 -8.49 9.28
N VAL A 158 9.73 -7.47 9.17
CA VAL A 158 11.16 -7.62 8.85
C VAL A 158 12.01 -6.64 9.66
N SER A 159 13.31 -6.88 9.75
CA SER A 159 14.22 -5.98 10.47
C SER A 159 14.42 -4.66 9.72
N VAL A 160 14.64 -3.57 10.50
CA VAL A 160 14.96 -2.24 9.96
C VAL A 160 16.22 -2.25 9.08
N GLY A 161 17.22 -3.07 9.44
CA GLY A 161 18.44 -3.24 8.65
C GLY A 161 18.16 -3.82 7.26
N SER A 162 17.33 -4.86 7.20
CA SER A 162 16.88 -5.45 5.93
C SER A 162 16.13 -4.43 5.07
N LEU A 163 15.24 -3.63 5.66
CA LEU A 163 14.50 -2.60 4.92
C LEU A 163 15.38 -1.51 4.35
N LYS A 164 16.37 -1.03 5.10
CA LYS A 164 17.32 -0.03 4.60
C LYS A 164 18.10 -0.56 3.39
N ALA A 165 18.52 -1.83 3.45
CA ALA A 165 19.19 -2.49 2.32
C ALA A 165 18.23 -2.62 1.11
N GLN A 166 16.98 -3.08 1.32
CA GLN A 166 15.98 -3.19 0.25
C GLN A 166 15.67 -1.83 -0.39
N TYR A 167 15.52 -0.79 0.41
CA TYR A 167 15.29 0.57 -0.09
C TYR A 167 16.47 1.09 -0.91
N HIS A 168 17.69 0.92 -0.42
CA HIS A 168 18.89 1.31 -1.14
C HIS A 168 19.01 0.58 -2.50
N HIS A 169 18.75 -0.72 -2.53
CA HIS A 169 18.74 -1.49 -3.77
C HIS A 169 17.63 -1.03 -4.72
N ALA A 170 16.44 -0.69 -4.20
CA ALA A 170 15.35 -0.14 -4.99
C ALA A 170 15.75 1.17 -5.66
N VAL A 171 16.28 2.13 -4.89
CA VAL A 171 16.73 3.45 -5.40
C VAL A 171 17.77 3.26 -6.52
N LYS A 172 18.82 2.47 -6.29
CA LYS A 172 19.85 2.22 -7.32
C LYS A 172 19.28 1.63 -8.60
N LYS A 173 18.33 0.70 -8.51
CA LYS A 173 17.70 0.12 -9.70
C LYS A 173 16.85 1.16 -10.46
N ILE A 174 16.07 1.97 -9.71
CA ILE A 174 15.26 3.04 -10.32
C ILE A 174 16.16 4.05 -11.04
N GLU A 175 17.23 4.52 -10.40
CA GLU A 175 18.21 5.42 -11.01
C GLU A 175 18.76 4.86 -12.32
N LYS A 176 19.14 3.56 -12.31
CA LYS A 176 19.63 2.88 -13.51
C LYS A 176 18.57 2.84 -14.62
N PHE A 177 17.32 2.45 -14.29
CA PHE A 177 16.24 2.37 -15.29
C PHE A 177 15.89 3.74 -15.89
N ILE A 178 15.91 4.80 -15.08
CA ILE A 178 15.61 6.16 -15.57
C ILE A 178 16.73 6.69 -16.47
N GLN A 179 17.99 6.28 -16.27
CA GLN A 179 19.12 6.71 -17.09
C GLN A 179 19.25 5.94 -18.41
N GLU A 180 18.73 4.72 -18.49
CA GLU A 180 18.80 3.85 -19.68
C GLU A 180 17.65 4.08 -20.68
N ASP A 181 16.57 4.79 -20.29
CA ASP A 181 15.43 5.21 -21.13
C ASP A 181 15.58 6.68 -21.57
#